data_62bd11051a087e7b75a88e5540504eef
#
_entry.id   62bd11051a087e7b75a88e5540504eef
#
_cell.length_a   1.000
_cell.length_b   1.000
_cell.length_c   1.000
_cell.angle_alpha   90.00
_cell.angle_beta   90.00
_cell.angle_gamma   90.00
#
_symmetry.space_group_name_H-M   'P 1'
#
loop_
_entity.id
_entity.type
_entity.pdbx_description
1 polymer ?
#
loop_
_entity_poly.entity_id
_entity_poly.type
_entity_poly.pdbx_seq_one_letter_code
_entity_poly.pdbx_strand_id
1 'polypeptide(L)'
;MQDLPNSFNYQDSPLIIGSRTFQSRLLVGTGKYQDLQETDLAIQASGAEIVTVAIRRVNIGQHPDQPNLLSVIPPEKYTILPNTAGCFDANSAVRTCMLARELLDGHNLVKLEVL
;
A
#
# COMPACT_ATOMS: atom_id res chain seq x y z
N MET A 1 5.62 28.78 -11.84
CA MET A 1 4.46 28.67 -10.97
C MET A 1 4.43 29.85 -10.03
N GLN A 2 3.28 30.43 -9.83
CA GLN A 2 3.13 31.58 -8.94
C GLN A 2 3.36 31.14 -7.49
N ASP A 3 3.98 32.01 -6.69
CA ASP A 3 4.16 31.76 -5.28
C ASP A 3 2.81 31.61 -4.57
N LEU A 4 2.71 30.61 -3.71
CA LEU A 4 1.53 30.38 -2.91
C LEU A 4 1.62 31.18 -1.60
N PRO A 5 0.48 31.57 -1.03
CA PRO A 5 0.47 32.19 0.30
C PRO A 5 1.15 31.26 1.33
N ASN A 6 1.65 31.84 2.41
CA ASN A 6 2.35 31.08 3.45
C ASN A 6 1.52 29.93 4.00
N SER A 7 0.17 30.06 4.02
CA SER A 7 -0.70 28.99 4.45
C SER A 7 -0.61 27.74 3.57
N PHE A 8 -0.14 27.89 2.32
CA PHE A 8 0.06 26.77 1.39
C PHE A 8 1.51 26.27 1.39
N ASN A 9 2.42 26.96 2.05
CA ASN A 9 3.79 26.51 2.24
C ASN A 9 3.96 25.72 3.55
N TYR A 10 2.84 25.41 4.17
CA TYR A 10 2.80 24.66 5.40
C TYR A 10 3.34 23.23 5.18
N GLN A 11 4.19 22.79 6.08
CA GLN A 11 4.67 21.41 6.09
C GLN A 11 3.99 20.66 7.22
N ASP A 12 3.36 19.56 6.86
CA ASP A 12 2.77 18.68 7.85
C ASP A 12 3.85 18.09 8.74
N SER A 13 3.49 17.83 10.00
CA SER A 13 4.31 16.98 10.84
C SER A 13 4.36 15.57 10.24
N PRO A 14 5.45 14.84 10.46
CA PRO A 14 5.56 13.46 9.97
C PRO A 14 4.43 12.58 10.50
N LEU A 15 4.01 11.62 9.68
CA LEU A 15 3.07 10.60 10.12
C LEU A 15 3.86 9.48 10.78
N ILE A 16 3.49 9.15 12.02
CA ILE A 16 4.16 8.10 12.78
C ILE A 16 3.17 6.96 12.99
N ILE A 17 3.52 5.76 12.51
CA ILE A 17 2.74 4.55 12.72
C ILE A 17 3.67 3.50 13.33
N GLY A 18 3.47 3.18 14.60
CA GLY A 18 4.38 2.31 15.33
C GLY A 18 5.78 2.90 15.36
N SER A 19 6.76 2.16 14.89
CA SER A 19 8.15 2.62 14.80
C SER A 19 8.49 3.26 13.46
N ARG A 20 7.52 3.41 12.56
CA ARG A 20 7.75 3.92 11.22
C ARG A 20 7.36 5.39 11.12
N THR A 21 8.17 6.16 10.40
CA THR A 21 7.94 7.59 10.19
C THR A 21 7.81 7.86 8.69
N PHE A 22 6.76 8.59 8.32
CA PHE A 22 6.47 8.92 6.93
C PHE A 22 6.37 10.43 6.76
N GLN A 23 6.91 10.95 5.66
CA GLN A 23 6.77 12.37 5.32
C GLN A 23 5.42 12.65 4.66
N SER A 24 4.92 11.73 3.86
CA SER A 24 3.60 11.84 3.25
C SER A 24 2.54 11.25 4.19
N ARG A 25 1.42 11.96 4.32
CA ARG A 25 0.25 11.48 5.07
C ARG A 25 -0.77 10.81 4.17
N LEU A 26 -0.49 10.72 2.87
CA LEU A 26 -1.40 10.12 1.89
C LEU A 26 -1.12 8.61 1.79
N LEU A 27 -2.17 7.82 1.98
CA LEU A 27 -2.17 6.39 1.71
C LEU A 27 -2.95 6.20 0.41
N VAL A 28 -2.37 5.50 -0.56
CA VAL A 28 -2.99 5.34 -1.88
C VAL A 28 -3.29 3.88 -2.14
N GLY A 29 -4.45 3.63 -2.79
CA GLY A 29 -4.86 2.29 -3.17
C GLY A 29 -4.32 1.86 -4.52
N THR A 30 -4.46 0.58 -4.82
CA THR A 30 -3.99 -0.03 -6.07
C THR A 30 -5.12 -0.64 -6.89
N GLY A 31 -6.36 -0.46 -6.49
CA GLY A 31 -7.51 -0.97 -7.23
C GLY A 31 -7.97 -0.04 -8.34
N LYS A 32 -8.59 -0.65 -9.37
CA LYS A 32 -9.32 0.08 -10.42
C LYS A 32 -8.47 0.88 -11.39
N TYR A 33 -7.17 0.69 -11.41
CA TYR A 33 -6.35 1.21 -12.49
C TYR A 33 -6.40 0.25 -13.68
N GLN A 34 -6.21 0.79 -14.88
CA GLN A 34 -6.35 0.04 -16.11
C GLN A 34 -5.31 -1.08 -16.23
N ASP A 35 -4.08 -0.80 -15.82
CA ASP A 35 -2.97 -1.75 -15.88
C ASP A 35 -1.88 -1.37 -14.88
N LEU A 36 -0.80 -2.15 -14.83
CA LEU A 36 0.30 -1.89 -13.91
C LEU A 36 1.04 -0.61 -14.23
N GLN A 37 1.14 -0.23 -15.50
CA GLN A 37 1.80 1.01 -15.88
C GLN A 37 1.04 2.22 -15.37
N GLU A 38 -0.28 2.23 -15.53
CA GLU A 38 -1.12 3.31 -15.00
C GLU A 38 -1.02 3.39 -13.48
N THR A 39 -1.03 2.22 -12.82
CA THR A 39 -0.87 2.13 -11.36
C THR A 39 0.45 2.79 -10.94
N ASP A 40 1.55 2.44 -11.58
CA ASP A 40 2.86 2.99 -11.30
C ASP A 40 2.88 4.51 -11.45
N LEU A 41 2.38 5.01 -12.57
CA LEU A 41 2.37 6.44 -12.83
C LEU A 41 1.51 7.21 -11.83
N ALA A 42 0.35 6.66 -11.48
CA ALA A 42 -0.55 7.30 -10.52
C ALA A 42 0.09 7.37 -9.12
N ILE A 43 0.74 6.30 -8.69
CA ILE A 43 1.38 6.26 -7.38
C ILE A 43 2.56 7.22 -7.33
N GLN A 44 3.38 7.25 -8.37
CA GLN A 44 4.47 8.22 -8.44
C GLN A 44 3.96 9.66 -8.38
N ALA A 45 2.92 9.95 -9.14
CA ALA A 45 2.34 11.30 -9.17
C ALA A 45 1.75 11.71 -7.82
N SER A 46 1.26 10.75 -7.03
CA SER A 46 0.65 11.04 -5.73
C SER A 46 1.65 11.46 -4.66
N GLY A 47 2.90 11.05 -4.78
CA GLY A 47 3.89 11.27 -3.73
C GLY A 47 3.69 10.41 -2.49
N ALA A 48 2.78 9.44 -2.51
CA ALA A 48 2.51 8.60 -1.36
C ALA A 48 3.68 7.67 -1.06
N GLU A 49 3.92 7.44 0.22
CA GLU A 49 4.92 6.48 0.68
C GLU A 49 4.30 5.16 1.08
N ILE A 50 3.00 5.16 1.42
CA ILE A 50 2.25 3.98 1.83
C ILE A 50 1.26 3.61 0.73
N VAL A 51 1.32 2.36 0.29
CA VAL A 51 0.46 1.86 -0.78
C VAL A 51 -0.33 0.66 -0.28
N THR A 52 -1.65 0.73 -0.36
CA THR A 52 -2.51 -0.36 0.13
C THR A 52 -2.72 -1.41 -0.96
N VAL A 53 -2.76 -2.67 -0.53
CA VAL A 53 -2.86 -3.82 -1.42
C VAL A 53 -3.86 -4.82 -0.86
N ALA A 54 -4.89 -5.14 -1.62
CA ALA A 54 -5.88 -6.16 -1.24
C ALA A 54 -5.32 -7.55 -1.58
N ILE A 55 -4.86 -8.27 -0.59
CA ILE A 55 -4.15 -9.56 -0.77
C ILE A 55 -5.00 -10.57 -1.54
N ARG A 56 -6.30 -10.60 -1.29
CA ARG A 56 -7.18 -11.57 -1.96
C ARG A 56 -7.52 -11.20 -3.40
N ARG A 57 -7.20 -9.98 -3.83
CA ARG A 57 -7.62 -9.46 -5.14
C ARG A 57 -6.47 -9.22 -6.10
N VAL A 58 -5.24 -9.14 -5.61
CA VAL A 58 -4.08 -8.84 -6.45
C VAL A 58 -2.96 -9.83 -6.20
N ASN A 59 -2.11 -9.99 -7.21
CA ASN A 59 -0.95 -10.87 -7.10
C ASN A 59 0.27 -10.07 -6.64
N ILE A 60 0.85 -10.48 -5.51
CA ILE A 60 2.11 -9.94 -5.01
C ILE A 60 3.15 -11.07 -4.79
N GLY A 61 2.98 -12.17 -5.55
CA GLY A 61 3.89 -13.31 -5.52
C GLY A 61 3.22 -14.64 -5.25
N GLN A 62 1.94 -14.66 -4.85
CA GLN A 62 1.22 -15.91 -4.62
C GLN A 62 0.98 -16.72 -5.90
N HIS A 63 1.02 -16.06 -7.05
CA HIS A 63 0.89 -16.70 -8.37
C HIS A 63 2.10 -16.35 -9.23
N PRO A 64 3.16 -17.18 -9.20
CA PRO A 64 4.41 -16.84 -9.89
C PRO A 64 4.28 -16.66 -11.40
N ASP A 65 3.27 -17.26 -12.02
CA ASP A 65 3.05 -17.19 -13.47
C ASP A 65 2.29 -15.94 -13.92
N GLN A 66 1.84 -15.13 -12.98
CA GLN A 66 1.05 -13.94 -13.28
C GLN A 66 1.83 -12.67 -12.98
N PRO A 67 1.46 -11.55 -13.61
CA PRO A 67 2.10 -10.27 -13.29
C PRO A 67 2.03 -9.98 -11.80
N ASN A 68 3.14 -9.52 -11.25
CA ASN A 68 3.27 -9.21 -9.83
C ASN A 68 3.21 -7.69 -9.62
N LEU A 69 2.26 -7.24 -8.81
CA LEU A 69 2.11 -5.82 -8.52
C LEU A 69 3.38 -5.22 -7.90
N LEU A 70 4.15 -6.00 -7.15
CA LEU A 70 5.38 -5.51 -6.54
C LEU A 70 6.46 -5.14 -7.56
N SER A 71 6.28 -5.50 -8.83
CA SER A 71 7.21 -5.08 -9.87
C SER A 71 7.15 -3.57 -10.12
N VAL A 72 6.01 -2.93 -9.86
CA VAL A 72 5.84 -1.49 -10.04
C VAL A 72 5.74 -0.74 -8.71
N ILE A 73 5.50 -1.42 -7.60
CA ILE A 73 5.52 -0.84 -6.25
C ILE A 73 6.49 -1.63 -5.36
N PRO A 74 7.79 -1.59 -5.66
CA PRO A 74 8.75 -2.41 -4.92
C PRO A 74 8.79 -2.04 -3.44
N PRO A 75 8.85 -3.05 -2.54
CA PRO A 75 8.89 -2.81 -1.10
C PRO A 75 10.10 -1.99 -0.63
N GLU A 76 11.15 -1.94 -1.42
CA GLU A 76 12.33 -1.13 -1.13
C GLU A 76 12.03 0.37 -1.25
N LYS A 77 11.04 0.72 -2.06
CA LYS A 77 10.69 2.12 -2.32
C LYS A 77 9.44 2.56 -1.59
N TYR A 78 8.48 1.66 -1.42
CA TYR A 78 7.19 1.95 -0.80
C TYR A 78 6.96 1.07 0.41
N THR A 79 6.25 1.59 1.41
CA THR A 79 5.72 0.76 2.47
C THR A 79 4.40 0.16 2.01
N ILE A 80 4.37 -1.15 1.87
CA ILE A 80 3.16 -1.86 1.46
C ILE A 80 2.27 -2.02 2.68
N LEU A 81 1.01 -1.66 2.53
CA LEU A 81 0.00 -1.87 3.57
C LEU A 81 -1.01 -2.89 3.04
N PRO A 82 -0.76 -4.19 3.29
CA PRO A 82 -1.71 -5.21 2.85
C PRO A 82 -3.01 -5.09 3.63
N ASN A 83 -4.12 -5.37 2.97
CA ASN A 83 -5.42 -5.41 3.64
C ASN A 83 -6.11 -6.74 3.39
N THR A 84 -7.08 -7.05 4.26
CA THR A 84 -7.81 -8.30 4.25
C THR A 84 -9.22 -8.15 3.67
N ALA A 85 -9.37 -7.26 2.71
CA ALA A 85 -10.66 -7.05 2.03
C ALA A 85 -11.20 -8.36 1.47
N GLY A 86 -12.48 -8.60 1.68
CA GLY A 86 -13.14 -9.83 1.24
C GLY A 86 -13.13 -10.96 2.26
N CYS A 87 -12.51 -10.79 3.42
CA CYS A 87 -12.58 -11.77 4.50
C CYS A 87 -13.87 -11.57 5.29
N PHE A 88 -14.60 -12.66 5.55
CA PHE A 88 -15.88 -12.61 6.25
C PHE A 88 -15.78 -12.98 7.73
N ASP A 89 -14.70 -13.63 8.14
CA ASP A 89 -14.52 -14.09 9.50
C ASP A 89 -13.07 -13.90 9.96
N ALA A 90 -12.87 -14.06 11.26
CA ALA A 90 -11.56 -13.87 11.87
C ALA A 90 -10.52 -14.86 11.33
N ASN A 91 -10.90 -16.13 11.13
CA ASN A 91 -9.96 -17.14 10.68
C ASN A 91 -9.42 -16.84 9.28
N SER A 92 -10.29 -16.43 8.35
CA SER A 92 -9.81 -16.09 7.00
C SER A 92 -8.97 -14.81 7.02
N ALA A 93 -9.32 -13.84 7.87
CA ALA A 93 -8.52 -12.62 8.00
C ALA A 93 -7.13 -12.93 8.55
N VAL A 94 -7.02 -13.77 9.57
CA VAL A 94 -5.72 -14.17 10.14
C VAL A 94 -4.88 -14.90 9.09
N ARG A 95 -5.47 -15.85 8.36
CA ARG A 95 -4.73 -16.57 7.31
C ARG A 95 -4.23 -15.62 6.22
N THR A 96 -5.06 -14.66 5.83
CA THR A 96 -4.68 -13.67 4.83
C THR A 96 -3.54 -12.78 5.34
N CYS A 97 -3.59 -12.36 6.59
CA CYS A 97 -2.51 -11.59 7.21
C CYS A 97 -1.20 -12.40 7.26
N MET A 98 -1.27 -13.67 7.58
CA MET A 98 -0.09 -14.54 7.62
C MET A 98 0.51 -14.71 6.22
N LEU A 99 -0.32 -14.89 5.21
CA LEU A 99 0.13 -14.96 3.83
C LEU A 99 0.81 -13.67 3.41
N ALA A 100 0.21 -12.53 3.72
CA ALA A 100 0.79 -11.23 3.40
C ALA A 100 2.16 -11.06 4.05
N ARG A 101 2.29 -11.42 5.31
CA ARG A 101 3.56 -11.32 6.03
C ARG A 101 4.63 -12.18 5.39
N GLU A 102 4.27 -13.39 4.98
CA GLU A 102 5.20 -14.28 4.30
C GLU A 102 5.64 -13.74 2.95
N LEU A 103 4.68 -13.26 2.14
CA LEU A 103 4.97 -12.70 0.81
C LEU A 103 5.79 -11.41 0.88
N LEU A 104 5.67 -10.67 1.96
CA LEU A 104 6.36 -9.39 2.17
C LEU A 104 7.54 -9.53 3.15
N ASP A 105 8.08 -10.72 3.26
CA ASP A 105 9.33 -11.00 3.96
C ASP A 105 9.33 -10.54 5.42
N GLY A 106 8.28 -10.89 6.15
CA GLY A 106 8.18 -10.59 7.57
C GLY A 106 7.57 -9.24 7.90
N HIS A 107 7.08 -8.51 6.91
CA HIS A 107 6.44 -7.21 7.11
C HIS A 107 5.23 -7.33 8.05
N ASN A 108 5.15 -6.46 9.04
CA ASN A 108 4.18 -6.59 10.13
C ASN A 108 3.11 -5.50 10.18
N LEU A 109 2.98 -4.72 9.11
CA LEU A 109 1.93 -3.70 9.04
C LEU A 109 0.77 -4.24 8.22
N VAL A 110 -0.46 -4.08 8.72
CA VAL A 110 -1.65 -4.60 8.02
C VAL A 110 -2.85 -3.72 8.32
N LYS A 111 -3.74 -3.62 7.34
CA LYS A 111 -5.05 -2.99 7.49
C LYS A 111 -6.09 -4.10 7.61
N LEU A 112 -6.61 -4.31 8.80
CA LEU A 112 -7.53 -5.40 9.08
C LEU A 112 -8.95 -5.04 8.64
N GLU A 113 -9.54 -5.90 7.84
CA GLU A 113 -10.93 -5.80 7.42
C GLU A 113 -11.62 -7.16 7.57
N VAL A 114 -12.80 -7.18 8.20
CA VAL A 114 -13.64 -8.37 8.31
C VAL A 114 -15.08 -7.92 8.08
N LEU A 115 -15.61 -8.25 6.91
CA LEU A 115 -16.94 -7.79 6.50
C LEU A 115 -17.79 -8.94 5.98
#